data_f8cbea9583ab989bbdc8844f2643dad4
#
_entry.id   f8cbea9583ab989bbdc8844f2643dad4
#
_cell.length_a   1.000
_cell.length_b   1.000
_cell.length_c   1.000
_cell.angle_alpha   90.00
_cell.angle_beta   90.00
_cell.angle_gamma   90.00
#
_symmetry.space_group_name_H-M   'P 1'
#
loop_
_entity.id
_entity.type
_entity.pdbx_description
1 polymer ?
#
loop_
_entity_poly.entity_id
_entity_poly.type
_entity_poly.pdbx_seq_one_letter_code
_entity_poly.pdbx_strand_id
1 'polypeptide(L)'
;MRGRFDRVDATPEGVVIIDYKSSDVTEQRRADQRARDSLQLRIYALAQRAMTGHLPAGVELRFLESGLVGRHRPTEQDLASAAAEVSTAAAGIRARHFEATPSYQVCRSCPYNQICPSTATRE
;
A
#
# COMPACT_ATOMS: atom_id res chain seq x y z
N MET A 1 9.99 -7.66 -9.57
CA MET A 1 9.02 -6.57 -9.31
C MET A 1 9.61 -5.25 -9.76
N ARG A 2 8.82 -4.37 -10.34
CA ARG A 2 9.20 -3.00 -10.72
C ARG A 2 8.25 -2.02 -10.07
N GLY A 3 8.75 -0.85 -9.67
CA GLY A 3 7.96 0.25 -9.13
C GLY A 3 8.67 1.57 -9.35
N ARG A 4 7.96 2.66 -9.09
CA ARG A 4 8.49 4.03 -9.16
C ARG A 4 7.96 4.83 -7.97
N PHE A 5 8.85 5.51 -7.30
CA PHE A 5 8.47 6.48 -6.26
C PHE A 5 7.84 7.72 -6.92
N ASP A 6 6.80 8.26 -6.32
CA ASP A 6 6.27 9.55 -6.74
C ASP A 6 7.24 10.67 -6.36
N ARG A 7 7.74 10.63 -5.13
CA ARG A 7 8.70 11.60 -4.61
C ARG A 7 9.56 11.01 -3.50
N VAL A 8 10.83 11.40 -3.48
CA VAL A 8 11.78 11.07 -2.43
C VAL A 8 12.48 12.35 -1.98
N ASP A 9 12.38 12.65 -0.70
CA ASP A 9 13.04 13.83 -0.10
C ASP A 9 14.19 13.40 0.79
N ALA A 10 15.34 14.05 0.65
CA ALA A 10 16.45 13.90 1.59
C ALA A 10 16.23 14.85 2.76
N THR A 11 16.32 14.33 3.99
CA THR A 11 16.21 15.11 5.22
C THR A 11 17.44 14.86 6.11
N PRO A 12 17.70 15.69 7.15
CA PRO A 12 18.79 15.42 8.09
C PRO A 12 18.69 14.06 8.78
N GLU A 13 17.47 13.54 8.98
CA GLU A 13 17.21 12.25 9.62
C GLU A 13 17.28 11.07 8.64
N GLY A 14 17.33 11.33 7.34
CA GLY A 14 17.37 10.33 6.27
C GLY A 14 16.34 10.62 5.19
N VAL A 15 16.06 9.61 4.37
CA VAL A 15 15.16 9.72 3.23
C VAL A 15 13.70 9.57 3.68
N VAL A 16 12.82 10.41 3.12
CA VAL A 16 11.36 10.29 3.25
C VAL A 16 10.77 9.97 1.91
N ILE A 17 10.00 8.89 1.84
CA ILE A 17 9.30 8.45 0.62
C ILE A 17 7.87 8.95 0.68
N ILE A 18 7.43 9.62 -0.37
CA ILE A 18 6.13 10.27 -0.44
C ILE A 18 5.34 9.69 -1.61
N ASP A 19 4.08 9.36 -1.36
CA ASP A 19 3.12 8.92 -2.36
C ASP A 19 1.87 9.80 -2.30
N TYR A 20 1.41 10.26 -3.45
CA TYR A 20 0.24 11.13 -3.55
C TYR A 20 -1.03 10.30 -3.73
N LYS A 21 -2.10 10.68 -3.03
CA LYS A 21 -3.40 10.02 -3.09
C LYS A 21 -4.51 11.01 -3.41
N SER A 22 -5.38 10.64 -4.34
CA SER A 22 -6.59 11.38 -4.66
C SER A 22 -7.78 11.03 -3.76
N SER A 23 -7.65 10.01 -2.90
CA SER A 23 -8.72 9.59 -1.98
C SER A 23 -9.05 10.70 -0.98
N ASP A 24 -10.33 10.82 -0.63
CA ASP A 24 -10.77 11.74 0.40
C ASP A 24 -10.60 11.13 1.80
N VAL A 25 -9.65 11.68 2.55
CA VAL A 25 -9.40 11.35 3.95
C VAL A 25 -9.38 12.66 4.73
N THR A 26 -10.29 12.81 5.68
CA THR A 26 -10.56 14.06 6.39
C THR A 26 -10.10 14.05 7.86
N GLU A 27 -9.62 12.91 8.36
CA GLU A 27 -9.16 12.75 9.73
C GLU A 27 -7.68 12.37 9.77
N GLN A 28 -6.87 13.10 10.56
CA GLN A 28 -5.43 12.87 10.67
C GLN A 28 -5.10 11.45 11.16
N ARG A 29 -5.83 10.95 12.15
CA ARG A 29 -5.64 9.58 12.65
C ARG A 29 -5.81 8.54 11.57
N ARG A 30 -6.80 8.72 10.70
CA ARG A 30 -7.05 7.82 9.57
C ARG A 30 -5.97 7.93 8.50
N ALA A 31 -5.49 9.14 8.24
CA ALA A 31 -4.36 9.37 7.33
C ALA A 31 -3.10 8.63 7.79
N ASP A 32 -2.74 8.74 9.07
CA ASP A 32 -1.59 8.07 9.66
C ASP A 32 -1.75 6.54 9.65
N GLN A 33 -2.95 6.05 9.94
CA GLN A 33 -3.25 4.62 9.88
C GLN A 33 -3.10 4.08 8.46
N ARG A 34 -3.58 4.80 7.47
CA ARG A 34 -3.43 4.41 6.06
C ARG A 34 -1.96 4.40 5.62
N ALA A 35 -1.15 5.34 6.09
CA ALA A 35 0.29 5.34 5.82
C ALA A 35 0.97 4.11 6.43
N ARG A 36 0.66 3.78 7.68
CA ARG A 36 1.19 2.60 8.38
C ARG A 36 0.79 1.30 7.70
N ASP A 37 -0.48 1.16 7.29
CA ASP A 37 -1.03 -0.08 6.74
C ASP A 37 -0.78 -0.24 5.24
N SER A 38 -0.21 0.77 4.59
CA SER A 38 0.04 0.76 3.14
C SER A 38 1.09 -0.27 2.75
N LEU A 39 0.67 -1.32 2.04
CA LEU A 39 1.60 -2.29 1.45
C LEU A 39 2.54 -1.60 0.44
N GLN A 40 2.04 -0.66 -0.34
CA GLN A 40 2.85 0.10 -1.31
C GLN A 40 4.01 0.82 -0.64
N LEU A 41 3.75 1.55 0.46
CA LEU A 41 4.80 2.24 1.20
C LEU A 41 5.78 1.29 1.86
N ARG A 42 5.31 0.14 2.38
CA ARG A 42 6.19 -0.90 2.93
C ARG A 42 7.09 -1.51 1.86
N ILE A 43 6.57 -1.74 0.65
CA ILE A 43 7.36 -2.21 -0.50
C ILE A 43 8.40 -1.14 -0.90
N TYR A 44 8.02 0.13 -0.90
CA TYR A 44 8.95 1.22 -1.19
C TYR A 44 10.06 1.33 -0.14
N ALA A 45 9.73 1.16 1.14
CA ALA A 45 10.72 1.12 2.21
C ALA A 45 11.68 -0.08 2.06
N LEU A 46 11.15 -1.23 1.66
CA LEU A 46 11.94 -2.43 1.37
C LEU A 46 12.91 -2.18 0.19
N ALA A 47 12.44 -1.55 -0.89
CA ALA A 47 13.27 -1.19 -2.03
C ALA A 47 14.38 -0.21 -1.64
N GLN A 48 14.06 0.83 -0.87
CA GLN A 48 15.03 1.80 -0.36
C GLN A 48 16.10 1.10 0.48
N ARG A 49 15.70 0.22 1.41
CA ARG A 49 16.59 -0.58 2.23
C ARG A 49 17.52 -1.44 1.39
N ALA A 50 17.00 -2.10 0.34
CA ALA A 50 17.79 -2.95 -0.55
C ALA A 50 18.81 -2.15 -1.38
N MET A 51 18.45 -0.94 -1.81
CA MET A 51 19.34 -0.10 -2.64
C MET A 51 20.42 0.63 -1.84
N THR A 52 20.15 1.00 -0.59
CA THR A 52 21.03 1.89 0.18
C THR A 52 21.57 1.27 1.46
N GLY A 53 21.06 0.14 1.91
CA GLY A 53 21.39 -0.48 3.20
C GLY A 53 20.69 0.18 4.40
N HIS A 54 19.91 1.23 4.20
CA HIS A 54 19.26 1.99 5.27
C HIS A 54 17.75 2.02 5.12
N LEU A 55 17.04 1.95 6.27
CA LEU A 55 15.61 2.24 6.33
C LEU A 55 15.36 3.71 5.97
N PRO A 56 14.25 4.04 5.29
CA PRO A 56 13.85 5.43 5.20
C PRO A 56 13.51 5.98 6.58
N ALA A 57 13.76 7.28 6.78
CA ALA A 57 13.40 7.97 8.02
C ALA A 57 11.88 8.07 8.20
N GLY A 58 11.14 8.05 7.10
CA GLY A 58 9.69 8.09 7.11
C GLY A 58 9.09 7.74 5.76
N VAL A 59 7.83 7.38 5.78
CA VAL A 59 6.97 7.24 4.60
C VAL A 59 5.72 8.08 4.80
N GLU A 60 5.23 8.70 3.73
CA GLU A 60 4.09 9.61 3.79
C GLU A 60 3.09 9.32 2.67
N LEU A 61 1.80 9.39 3.01
CA LEU A 61 0.72 9.55 2.05
C LEU A 61 0.24 11.00 2.09
N ARG A 62 0.26 11.68 0.97
CA ARG A 62 -0.26 13.04 0.85
C ARG A 62 -1.59 13.02 0.13
N PHE A 63 -2.65 13.33 0.86
CA PHE A 63 -4.02 13.36 0.36
C PHE A 63 -4.30 14.73 -0.26
N LEU A 64 -4.45 14.77 -1.57
CA LEU A 64 -4.51 16.01 -2.33
C LEU A 64 -5.80 16.80 -2.07
N GLU A 65 -6.93 16.12 -1.85
CA GLU A 65 -8.21 16.77 -1.59
C GLU A 65 -8.26 17.48 -0.22
N SER A 66 -7.88 16.77 0.83
CA SER A 66 -7.92 17.30 2.21
C SER A 66 -6.68 18.09 2.62
N GLY A 67 -5.56 17.90 1.92
CA GLY A 67 -4.26 18.44 2.31
C GLY A 67 -3.60 17.70 3.49
N LEU A 68 -4.23 16.64 4.01
CA LEU A 68 -3.67 15.87 5.11
C LEU A 68 -2.46 15.05 4.66
N VAL A 69 -1.52 14.87 5.57
CA VAL A 69 -0.34 14.03 5.39
C VAL A 69 -0.36 12.93 6.45
N GLY A 70 -0.56 11.70 6.00
CA GLY A 70 -0.40 10.52 6.85
C GLY A 70 1.06 10.11 6.90
N ARG A 71 1.59 9.87 8.09
CA ARG A 71 3.01 9.55 8.32
C ARG A 71 3.17 8.24 9.07
N HIS A 72 4.22 7.52 8.72
CA HIS A 72 4.67 6.34 9.44
C HIS A 72 6.19 6.23 9.37
N ARG A 73 6.79 5.74 10.44
CA ARG A 73 8.22 5.41 10.49
C ARG A 73 8.37 3.90 10.27
N PRO A 74 8.90 3.45 9.13
CA PRO A 74 9.04 2.03 8.85
C PRO A 74 9.97 1.34 9.82
N THR A 75 9.64 0.10 10.17
CA THR A 75 10.45 -0.78 10.99
C THR A 75 10.94 -1.98 10.19
N GLU A 76 11.94 -2.71 10.69
CA GLU A 76 12.37 -3.96 10.06
C GLU A 76 11.23 -5.00 10.02
N GLN A 77 10.32 -4.97 10.99
CA GLN A 77 9.13 -5.82 11.00
C GLN A 77 8.17 -5.47 9.86
N ASP A 78 7.98 -4.20 9.56
CA ASP A 78 7.17 -3.76 8.41
C ASP A 78 7.72 -4.31 7.09
N LEU A 79 9.05 -4.29 6.95
CA LEU A 79 9.72 -4.79 5.75
C LEU A 79 9.61 -6.32 5.64
N ALA A 80 9.79 -7.03 6.75
CA ALA A 80 9.63 -8.49 6.78
C ALA A 80 8.19 -8.90 6.43
N SER A 81 7.19 -8.20 6.95
CA SER A 81 5.78 -8.40 6.63
C SER A 81 5.51 -8.16 5.15
N ALA A 82 6.01 -7.08 4.58
CA ALA A 82 5.86 -6.78 3.15
C ALA A 82 6.51 -7.86 2.27
N ALA A 83 7.72 -8.28 2.60
CA ALA A 83 8.41 -9.35 1.87
C ALA A 83 7.63 -10.66 1.90
N ALA A 84 7.04 -11.03 3.04
CA ALA A 84 6.20 -12.21 3.17
C ALA A 84 4.92 -12.11 2.33
N GLU A 85 4.23 -10.98 2.35
CA GLU A 85 3.03 -10.74 1.52
C GLU A 85 3.35 -10.84 0.02
N VAL A 86 4.44 -10.24 -0.42
CA VAL A 86 4.89 -10.29 -1.82
C VAL A 86 5.23 -11.73 -2.22
N SER A 87 5.95 -12.48 -1.38
CA SER A 87 6.31 -13.88 -1.64
C SER A 87 5.07 -14.76 -1.74
N THR A 88 4.10 -14.58 -0.84
CA THR A 88 2.83 -15.32 -0.86
C THR A 88 2.04 -15.02 -2.14
N ALA A 89 1.92 -13.74 -2.52
CA ALA A 89 1.24 -13.35 -3.74
C ALA A 89 1.92 -13.93 -5.00
N ALA A 90 3.26 -13.86 -5.06
CA ALA A 90 4.03 -14.41 -6.18
C ALA A 90 3.87 -15.93 -6.30
N ALA A 91 3.89 -16.66 -5.18
CA ALA A 91 3.66 -18.10 -5.17
C ALA A 91 2.24 -18.44 -5.65
N GLY A 92 1.23 -17.71 -5.18
CA GLY A 92 -0.16 -17.87 -5.61
C GLY A 92 -0.35 -17.65 -7.10
N ILE A 93 0.26 -16.59 -7.65
CA ILE A 93 0.22 -16.30 -9.09
C ILE A 93 0.86 -17.44 -9.91
N ARG A 94 2.03 -17.93 -9.49
CA ARG A 94 2.72 -19.04 -10.15
C ARG A 94 1.91 -20.34 -10.10
N ALA A 95 1.23 -20.59 -8.99
CA ALA A 95 0.35 -21.75 -8.81
C ALA A 95 -1.04 -21.57 -9.44
N ARG A 96 -1.30 -20.41 -10.07
CA ARG A 96 -2.60 -20.07 -10.68
C ARG A 96 -3.78 -20.09 -9.69
N HIS A 97 -3.54 -19.66 -8.45
CA HIS A 97 -4.57 -19.48 -7.44
C HIS A 97 -5.31 -18.16 -7.68
N PHE A 98 -6.36 -18.22 -8.50
CA PHE A 98 -7.17 -17.07 -8.89
C PHE A 98 -8.63 -17.21 -8.47
N GLU A 99 -8.88 -17.97 -7.41
CA GLU A 99 -10.22 -18.14 -6.87
C GLU A 99 -10.82 -16.80 -6.45
N ALA A 100 -12.09 -16.63 -6.74
CA ALA A 100 -12.79 -15.41 -6.33
C ALA A 100 -12.91 -15.35 -4.81
N THR A 101 -12.75 -14.15 -4.25
CA THR A 101 -12.93 -13.87 -2.82
C THR A 101 -14.08 -12.87 -2.63
N PRO A 102 -15.34 -13.27 -2.93
CA PRO A 102 -16.45 -12.34 -2.93
C PRO A 102 -16.80 -11.90 -1.51
N SER A 103 -17.13 -10.61 -1.38
CA SER A 103 -17.81 -10.06 -0.22
C SER A 103 -18.73 -8.93 -0.68
N TYR A 104 -19.81 -8.67 0.05
CA TYR A 104 -20.74 -7.60 -0.32
C TYR A 104 -20.02 -6.25 -0.49
N GLN A 105 -19.13 -5.89 0.46
CA GLN A 105 -18.41 -4.61 0.43
C GLN A 105 -17.52 -4.46 -0.80
N VAL A 106 -16.82 -5.53 -1.18
CA VAL A 106 -15.94 -5.53 -2.36
C VAL A 106 -16.76 -5.56 -3.64
N CYS A 107 -17.76 -6.43 -3.72
CA CYS A 107 -18.52 -6.66 -4.93
C CYS A 107 -19.37 -5.44 -5.33
N ARG A 108 -19.95 -4.72 -4.37
CA ARG A 108 -20.82 -3.57 -4.67
C ARG A 108 -20.11 -2.43 -5.42
N SER A 109 -18.79 -2.29 -5.25
CA SER A 109 -17.97 -1.28 -5.93
C SER A 109 -17.10 -1.85 -7.05
N CYS A 110 -17.20 -3.14 -7.32
CA CYS A 110 -16.42 -3.80 -8.34
C CYS A 110 -16.94 -3.47 -9.76
N PRO A 111 -16.08 -3.00 -10.68
CA PRO A 111 -16.49 -2.73 -12.06
C PRO A 111 -17.05 -3.95 -12.80
N TYR A 112 -16.70 -5.15 -12.37
CA TYR A 112 -17.16 -6.41 -12.98
C TYR A 112 -18.39 -7.01 -12.31
N ASN A 113 -18.98 -6.33 -11.32
CA ASN A 113 -20.09 -6.83 -10.52
C ASN A 113 -21.25 -7.37 -11.38
N GLN A 114 -21.59 -6.66 -12.47
CA GLN A 114 -22.72 -7.01 -13.33
C GLN A 114 -22.54 -8.35 -14.09
N ILE A 115 -21.30 -8.72 -14.39
CA ILE A 115 -20.97 -9.90 -15.20
C ILE A 115 -20.25 -11.00 -14.41
N CYS A 116 -19.86 -10.74 -13.17
CA CYS A 116 -19.10 -11.68 -12.36
C CYS A 116 -20.00 -12.82 -11.85
N PRO A 117 -19.70 -14.10 -12.16
CA PRO A 117 -20.51 -15.22 -11.69
C PRO A 117 -20.40 -15.43 -10.16
N SER A 118 -19.33 -14.92 -9.55
CA SER A 118 -19.06 -15.07 -8.11
C SER A 118 -19.47 -13.86 -7.28
N THR A 119 -20.23 -12.92 -7.85
CA THR A 119 -20.60 -11.71 -7.09
C THR A 119 -21.47 -12.03 -5.88
N ALA A 120 -21.17 -11.37 -4.74
CA ALA A 120 -21.95 -11.49 -3.52
C ALA A 120 -23.11 -10.47 -3.44
N THR A 121 -23.39 -9.72 -4.51
CA THR A 121 -24.47 -8.71 -4.55
C THR A 121 -25.71 -9.17 -5.29
N ARG A 122 -25.71 -10.36 -5.90
CA ARG A 122 -26.89 -10.97 -6.49
C ARG A 122 -27.55 -11.88 -5.45
N GLU A 123 -28.84 -11.71 -5.28
CA GLU A 123 -29.70 -12.65 -4.56
C GLU A 123 -30.04 -13.86 -5.43
#